data_c93ff7e45e94529c360bff53ba46aa67
#
_entry.id   c93ff7e45e94529c360bff53ba46aa67
#
_cell.length_a   1.000
_cell.length_b   1.000
_cell.length_c   1.000
_cell.angle_alpha   90.00
_cell.angle_beta   90.00
_cell.angle_gamma   90.00
#
_symmetry.space_group_name_H-M   'P 1'
#
loop_
_entity.id
_entity.type
_entity.pdbx_description
1 polymer ?
#
loop_
_entity_poly.entity_id
_entity_poly.type
_entity_poly.pdbx_seq_one_letter_code
_entity_poly.pdbx_strand_id
1 'polypeptide(L)'
;MTDEPIDIGVLGYRFMGKAHANALDRLPMFFEDAPETNRHTVIGRDEEALAEAAETLGFEHTATDWRDAVEEVDAFYNLGPNHLHVEPSVAALEAGTPVLCEKPLAPTLAGAEEMREAAAAADVPAACAFNYRFVPAIRYAKRLIDAGELGDIRQVRGRYLQDWLSDPEAPWSWRNDEELAGSGALGDLGAHTIDLARFLVGDRVGEAANVSGHLKTFTEERPLEGENDETRAVTVDDAYSAQVEYDSGAMATFEASRVTEGHKNDHTIAVHGSEGSLQFSLERLNELEVMTGDARGYETVLVTDEDDPYIEHWWPPGHVIGWEHTFVHENYEFLTAVAEGDDFTPSFEDAYEVQRVLDAVERSDAEGARVDLD
;
A
#
# COMPACT_ATOMS: atom_id res chain seq x y z
N MET A 1 -28.27 5.05 -3.93
CA MET A 1 -27.38 4.56 -5.03
C MET A 1 -27.85 5.24 -6.31
N THR A 2 -26.97 5.93 -6.98
CA THR A 2 -27.24 6.45 -8.35
C THR A 2 -27.32 5.24 -9.28
N ASP A 3 -28.34 5.22 -10.18
CA ASP A 3 -28.49 4.15 -11.21
C ASP A 3 -27.44 4.31 -12.34
N GLU A 4 -26.50 5.24 -12.23
CA GLU A 4 -25.47 5.51 -13.23
C GLU A 4 -24.14 4.90 -12.80
N PRO A 5 -23.39 4.27 -13.73
CA PRO A 5 -22.05 3.74 -13.44
C PRO A 5 -21.10 4.82 -12.97
N ILE A 6 -20.13 4.45 -12.10
CA ILE A 6 -19.06 5.35 -11.64
C ILE A 6 -18.00 5.46 -12.74
N ASP A 7 -17.80 6.66 -13.27
CA ASP A 7 -16.76 6.96 -14.25
C ASP A 7 -15.40 7.10 -13.58
N ILE A 8 -14.45 6.23 -13.91
CA ILE A 8 -13.12 6.17 -13.27
C ILE A 8 -12.05 6.77 -14.17
N GLY A 9 -11.32 7.75 -13.63
CA GLY A 9 -10.09 8.29 -14.21
C GLY A 9 -8.84 7.70 -13.57
N VAL A 10 -7.84 7.29 -14.36
CA VAL A 10 -6.62 6.63 -13.88
C VAL A 10 -5.39 7.37 -14.37
N LEU A 11 -4.63 7.98 -13.45
CA LEU A 11 -3.30 8.52 -13.71
C LEU A 11 -2.26 7.42 -13.53
N GLY A 12 -1.63 6.99 -14.63
CA GLY A 12 -0.62 5.93 -14.62
C GLY A 12 -1.16 4.59 -15.12
N TYR A 13 -0.63 4.12 -16.24
CA TYR A 13 -1.12 2.94 -16.99
C TYR A 13 -0.16 1.75 -16.99
N ARG A 14 0.95 1.83 -16.25
CA ARG A 14 1.95 0.74 -16.21
C ARG A 14 1.53 -0.35 -15.22
N PHE A 15 2.44 -0.81 -14.37
CA PHE A 15 2.23 -1.96 -13.49
C PHE A 15 0.99 -1.80 -12.61
N MET A 16 0.88 -0.69 -11.84
CA MET A 16 -0.27 -0.48 -10.96
C MET A 16 -1.56 -0.17 -11.74
N GLY A 17 -1.48 0.62 -12.83
CA GLY A 17 -2.63 0.83 -13.71
C GLY A 17 -3.19 -0.48 -14.26
N LYS A 18 -2.33 -1.44 -14.61
CA LYS A 18 -2.74 -2.77 -15.04
C LYS A 18 -3.37 -3.60 -13.90
N ALA A 19 -2.83 -3.49 -12.67
CA ALA A 19 -3.36 -4.20 -11.52
C ALA A 19 -4.79 -3.73 -11.17
N HIS A 20 -5.01 -2.41 -11.11
CA HIS A 20 -6.34 -1.85 -10.84
C HIS A 20 -7.32 -2.05 -11.99
N ALA A 21 -6.89 -1.90 -13.26
CA ALA A 21 -7.77 -2.18 -14.41
C ALA A 21 -8.23 -3.66 -14.43
N ASN A 22 -7.33 -4.60 -14.10
CA ASN A 22 -7.70 -6.02 -13.92
C ASN A 22 -8.68 -6.22 -12.77
N ALA A 23 -8.54 -5.49 -11.66
CA ALA A 23 -9.47 -5.54 -10.55
C ALA A 23 -10.87 -5.06 -10.95
N LEU A 24 -10.95 -3.89 -11.59
CA LEU A 24 -12.20 -3.31 -12.09
C LEU A 24 -12.92 -4.23 -13.09
N ASP A 25 -12.17 -4.93 -13.94
CA ASP A 25 -12.73 -5.89 -14.92
C ASP A 25 -13.36 -7.11 -14.24
N ARG A 26 -12.84 -7.52 -13.08
CA ARG A 26 -13.32 -8.70 -12.34
C ARG A 26 -14.47 -8.43 -11.40
N LEU A 27 -14.61 -7.20 -10.89
CA LEU A 27 -15.63 -6.84 -9.91
C LEU A 27 -17.04 -7.33 -10.30
N PRO A 28 -17.59 -6.99 -11.47
CA PRO A 28 -18.97 -7.36 -11.81
C PRO A 28 -19.17 -8.87 -12.03
N MET A 29 -18.08 -9.65 -12.13
CA MET A 29 -18.14 -11.09 -12.32
C MET A 29 -18.28 -11.85 -11.00
N PHE A 30 -17.71 -11.32 -9.92
CA PHE A 30 -17.59 -12.04 -8.64
C PHE A 30 -18.32 -11.34 -7.49
N PHE A 31 -18.53 -10.04 -7.56
CA PHE A 31 -19.19 -9.23 -6.54
C PHE A 31 -20.50 -8.70 -7.09
N GLU A 32 -21.59 -9.43 -6.79
CA GLU A 32 -22.93 -9.13 -7.35
C GLU A 32 -23.49 -7.77 -6.91
N ASP A 33 -23.01 -7.27 -5.76
CA ASP A 33 -23.39 -6.00 -5.12
C ASP A 33 -22.39 -4.87 -5.36
N ALA A 34 -21.32 -5.12 -6.12
CA ALA A 34 -20.37 -4.07 -6.47
C ALA A 34 -21.05 -2.99 -7.33
N PRO A 35 -20.72 -1.70 -7.11
CA PRO A 35 -21.17 -0.63 -7.99
C PRO A 35 -20.74 -0.86 -9.44
N GLU A 36 -21.62 -0.50 -10.39
CA GLU A 36 -21.25 -0.50 -11.81
C GLU A 36 -20.21 0.60 -12.06
N THR A 37 -19.19 0.29 -12.87
CA THR A 37 -18.10 1.21 -13.17
C THR A 37 -17.78 1.27 -14.65
N ASN A 38 -17.34 2.46 -15.11
CA ASN A 38 -16.74 2.63 -16.42
C ASN A 38 -15.27 3.00 -16.29
N ARG A 39 -14.41 2.37 -17.06
CA ARG A 39 -13.02 2.81 -17.23
C ARG A 39 -13.01 3.99 -18.20
N HIS A 40 -13.31 5.19 -17.67
CA HIS A 40 -13.57 6.37 -18.47
C HIS A 40 -12.31 6.93 -19.10
N THR A 41 -11.35 7.39 -18.30
CA THR A 41 -10.14 8.07 -18.82
C THR A 41 -8.86 7.52 -18.25
N VAL A 42 -7.90 7.14 -19.11
CA VAL A 42 -6.51 6.85 -18.69
C VAL A 42 -5.59 8.01 -19.01
N ILE A 43 -4.72 8.38 -18.07
CA ILE A 43 -3.91 9.59 -18.12
C ILE A 43 -2.41 9.24 -18.10
N GLY A 44 -1.64 9.88 -19.00
CA GLY A 44 -0.20 9.69 -19.09
C GLY A 44 0.46 10.61 -20.10
N ARG A 45 1.81 10.66 -20.15
CA ARG A 45 2.55 11.67 -20.92
C ARG A 45 2.83 11.29 -22.38
N ASP A 46 2.90 10.01 -22.69
CA ASP A 46 3.27 9.48 -23.99
C ASP A 46 2.00 9.09 -24.73
N GLU A 47 1.61 9.86 -25.75
CA GLU A 47 0.36 9.69 -26.49
C GLU A 47 0.25 8.32 -27.18
N GLU A 48 1.35 7.78 -27.75
CA GLU A 48 1.33 6.51 -28.46
C GLU A 48 1.17 5.33 -27.46
N ALA A 49 1.98 5.32 -26.39
CA ALA A 49 1.89 4.32 -25.34
C ALA A 49 0.56 4.41 -24.57
N LEU A 50 0.02 5.62 -24.43
CA LEU A 50 -1.27 5.87 -23.78
C LEU A 50 -2.44 5.31 -24.59
N ALA A 51 -2.43 5.48 -25.92
CA ALA A 51 -3.44 4.91 -26.79
C ALA A 51 -3.44 3.38 -26.77
N GLU A 52 -2.25 2.75 -26.77
CA GLU A 52 -2.12 1.28 -26.66
C GLU A 52 -2.61 0.81 -25.26
N ALA A 53 -2.30 1.57 -24.21
CA ALA A 53 -2.75 1.27 -22.86
C ALA A 53 -4.27 1.36 -22.73
N ALA A 54 -4.91 2.39 -23.31
CA ALA A 54 -6.35 2.56 -23.31
C ALA A 54 -7.06 1.36 -23.95
N GLU A 55 -6.58 0.92 -25.14
CA GLU A 55 -7.12 -0.27 -25.81
C GLU A 55 -6.93 -1.53 -24.95
N THR A 56 -5.73 -1.73 -24.39
CA THR A 56 -5.40 -2.95 -23.63
C THR A 56 -6.14 -3.01 -22.28
N LEU A 57 -6.29 -1.88 -21.61
CA LEU A 57 -6.90 -1.79 -20.27
C LEU A 57 -8.40 -1.48 -20.34
N GLY A 58 -8.94 -1.23 -21.52
CA GLY A 58 -10.37 -1.02 -21.77
C GLY A 58 -10.87 0.36 -21.34
N PHE A 59 -10.05 1.42 -21.45
CA PHE A 59 -10.48 2.80 -21.21
C PHE A 59 -11.07 3.42 -22.47
N GLU A 60 -12.10 4.24 -22.28
CA GLU A 60 -12.82 4.90 -23.39
C GLU A 60 -12.06 6.13 -23.92
N HIS A 61 -11.40 6.86 -23.04
CA HIS A 61 -10.72 8.12 -23.33
C HIS A 61 -9.27 8.12 -22.84
N THR A 62 -8.48 9.02 -23.40
CA THR A 62 -7.10 9.30 -23.00
C THR A 62 -6.90 10.78 -22.75
N ALA A 63 -6.08 11.14 -21.76
CA ALA A 63 -5.65 12.52 -21.51
C ALA A 63 -4.13 12.58 -21.25
N THR A 64 -3.47 13.62 -21.71
CA THR A 64 -2.04 13.85 -21.46
C THR A 64 -1.77 14.79 -20.29
N ASP A 65 -2.79 15.51 -19.83
CA ASP A 65 -2.78 16.30 -18.60
C ASP A 65 -3.91 15.80 -17.67
N TRP A 66 -3.58 15.53 -16.43
CA TRP A 66 -4.56 15.06 -15.44
C TRP A 66 -5.63 16.12 -15.12
N ARG A 67 -5.32 17.41 -15.33
CA ARG A 67 -6.25 18.52 -15.11
C ARG A 67 -7.46 18.47 -16.04
N ASP A 68 -7.28 17.88 -17.22
CA ASP A 68 -8.37 17.73 -18.20
C ASP A 68 -9.37 16.63 -17.80
N ALA A 69 -9.01 15.76 -16.84
CA ALA A 69 -9.82 14.60 -16.48
C ALA A 69 -10.42 14.65 -15.07
N VAL A 70 -9.77 15.33 -14.13
CA VAL A 70 -10.10 15.30 -12.70
C VAL A 70 -11.53 15.74 -12.37
N GLU A 71 -12.08 16.70 -13.13
CA GLU A 71 -13.46 17.19 -12.98
C GLU A 71 -14.49 16.44 -13.84
N GLU A 72 -14.03 15.50 -14.71
CA GLU A 72 -14.88 14.78 -15.64
C GLU A 72 -15.16 13.33 -15.23
N VAL A 73 -14.64 12.92 -14.05
CA VAL A 73 -14.78 11.56 -13.53
C VAL A 73 -15.37 11.54 -12.13
N ASP A 74 -16.02 10.44 -11.78
CA ASP A 74 -16.65 10.25 -10.47
C ASP A 74 -15.70 9.70 -9.41
N ALA A 75 -14.58 9.10 -9.83
CA ALA A 75 -13.49 8.68 -8.95
C ALA A 75 -12.14 8.79 -9.68
N PHE A 76 -11.12 9.30 -8.97
CA PHE A 76 -9.79 9.51 -9.49
C PHE A 76 -8.77 8.58 -8.84
N TYR A 77 -8.12 7.74 -9.65
CA TYR A 77 -7.07 6.82 -9.23
C TYR A 77 -5.70 7.39 -9.56
N ASN A 78 -4.97 7.83 -8.56
CA ASN A 78 -3.61 8.32 -8.73
C ASN A 78 -2.62 7.17 -8.54
N LEU A 79 -2.26 6.50 -9.63
CA LEU A 79 -1.34 5.37 -9.69
C LEU A 79 0.00 5.77 -10.35
N GLY A 80 0.29 7.05 -10.35
CA GLY A 80 1.50 7.64 -10.90
C GLY A 80 2.74 7.38 -10.06
N PRO A 81 3.91 7.88 -10.50
CA PRO A 81 5.10 7.95 -9.65
C PRO A 81 4.88 8.88 -8.43
N ASN A 82 5.56 8.59 -7.32
CA ASN A 82 5.33 9.26 -6.03
C ASN A 82 5.30 10.80 -6.09
N HIS A 83 6.17 11.43 -6.90
CA HIS A 83 6.18 12.89 -7.07
C HIS A 83 4.91 13.47 -7.71
N LEU A 84 4.04 12.64 -8.26
CA LEU A 84 2.74 13.03 -8.81
C LEU A 84 1.58 12.72 -7.85
N HIS A 85 1.84 12.27 -6.62
CA HIS A 85 0.75 11.93 -5.72
C HIS A 85 0.05 13.16 -5.16
N VAL A 86 0.78 14.22 -4.79
CA VAL A 86 0.25 15.37 -4.05
C VAL A 86 -0.68 16.22 -4.93
N GLU A 87 -0.13 16.92 -5.94
CA GLU A 87 -0.87 17.93 -6.71
C GLU A 87 -2.15 17.39 -7.37
N PRO A 88 -2.13 16.24 -8.09
CA PRO A 88 -3.35 15.71 -8.70
C PRO A 88 -4.40 15.24 -7.69
N SER A 89 -3.97 14.63 -6.57
CA SER A 89 -4.91 14.14 -5.56
C SER A 89 -5.57 15.29 -4.79
N VAL A 90 -4.80 16.32 -4.43
CA VAL A 90 -5.35 17.53 -3.79
C VAL A 90 -6.36 18.21 -4.72
N ALA A 91 -6.02 18.38 -6.00
CA ALA A 91 -6.93 19.01 -6.97
C ALA A 91 -8.23 18.21 -7.16
N ALA A 92 -8.16 16.85 -7.17
CA ALA A 92 -9.34 16.01 -7.25
C ALA A 92 -10.24 16.19 -6.02
N LEU A 93 -9.66 16.18 -4.81
CA LEU A 93 -10.41 16.40 -3.57
C LEU A 93 -11.03 17.80 -3.49
N GLU A 94 -10.31 18.85 -3.95
CA GLU A 94 -10.85 20.21 -4.05
C GLU A 94 -12.01 20.32 -5.06
N ALA A 95 -12.01 19.49 -6.10
CA ALA A 95 -13.12 19.36 -7.06
C ALA A 95 -14.31 18.53 -6.51
N GLY A 96 -14.13 17.87 -5.36
CA GLY A 96 -15.13 16.97 -4.78
C GLY A 96 -15.12 15.57 -5.40
N THR A 97 -14.04 15.19 -6.06
CA THR A 97 -13.85 13.87 -6.66
C THR A 97 -13.15 12.93 -5.67
N PRO A 98 -13.74 11.77 -5.32
CA PRO A 98 -13.10 10.73 -4.51
C PRO A 98 -11.75 10.29 -5.09
N VAL A 99 -10.77 10.02 -4.21
CA VAL A 99 -9.41 9.66 -4.62
C VAL A 99 -8.96 8.34 -4.04
N LEU A 100 -8.41 7.47 -4.90
CA LEU A 100 -7.55 6.35 -4.51
C LEU A 100 -6.11 6.66 -4.96
N CYS A 101 -5.20 6.91 -4.03
CA CYS A 101 -3.80 7.21 -4.32
C CYS A 101 -2.89 6.04 -3.96
N GLU A 102 -1.94 5.70 -4.82
CA GLU A 102 -0.90 4.72 -4.52
C GLU A 102 -0.01 5.14 -3.35
N LYS A 103 0.59 4.14 -2.74
CA LYS A 103 1.53 4.31 -1.62
C LYS A 103 3.00 4.52 -2.13
N PRO A 104 3.90 5.12 -1.34
CA PRO A 104 3.60 5.89 -0.12
C PRO A 104 2.76 7.12 -0.46
N LEU A 105 2.05 7.67 0.52
CA LEU A 105 1.10 8.77 0.27
C LEU A 105 1.74 9.95 -0.47
N ALA A 106 2.96 10.31 -0.07
CA ALA A 106 3.74 11.36 -0.73
C ALA A 106 5.26 11.08 -0.61
N PRO A 107 6.11 11.74 -1.40
CA PRO A 107 7.57 11.67 -1.24
C PRO A 107 8.07 12.23 0.10
N THR A 108 7.33 13.16 0.72
CA THR A 108 7.73 13.86 1.95
C THR A 108 6.58 13.94 2.94
N LEU A 109 6.92 14.08 4.23
CA LEU A 109 5.91 14.29 5.28
C LEU A 109 5.07 15.55 5.02
N ALA A 110 5.65 16.64 4.56
CA ALA A 110 4.92 17.88 4.24
C ALA A 110 3.89 17.68 3.11
N GLY A 111 4.24 16.91 2.07
CA GLY A 111 3.30 16.57 1.00
C GLY A 111 2.17 15.66 1.50
N ALA A 112 2.48 14.73 2.39
CA ALA A 112 1.46 13.89 3.01
C ALA A 112 0.52 14.69 3.92
N GLU A 113 1.04 15.71 4.63
CA GLU A 113 0.24 16.62 5.45
C GLU A 113 -0.72 17.44 4.58
N GLU A 114 -0.25 17.99 3.45
CA GLU A 114 -1.09 18.70 2.48
C GLU A 114 -2.24 17.82 1.97
N MET A 115 -1.95 16.56 1.60
CA MET A 115 -2.97 15.61 1.15
C MET A 115 -3.97 15.27 2.25
N ARG A 116 -3.51 15.04 3.48
CA ARG A 116 -4.35 14.80 4.66
C ARG A 116 -5.30 15.98 4.94
N GLU A 117 -4.76 17.22 4.90
CA GLU A 117 -5.55 18.42 5.12
C GLU A 117 -6.61 18.62 4.02
N ALA A 118 -6.26 18.35 2.75
CA ALA A 118 -7.22 18.38 1.65
C ALA A 118 -8.32 17.31 1.83
N ALA A 119 -7.96 16.10 2.23
CA ALA A 119 -8.92 15.03 2.52
C ALA A 119 -9.86 15.39 3.67
N ALA A 120 -9.34 15.97 4.76
CA ALA A 120 -10.14 16.42 5.89
C ALA A 120 -11.11 17.58 5.56
N ALA A 121 -10.82 18.34 4.52
CA ALA A 121 -11.67 19.43 4.03
C ALA A 121 -12.70 18.97 2.98
N ALA A 122 -12.47 17.83 2.33
CA ALA A 122 -13.35 17.24 1.34
C ALA A 122 -14.43 16.39 2.03
N ASP A 123 -15.62 16.32 1.41
CA ASP A 123 -16.75 15.49 1.88
C ASP A 123 -16.89 14.25 0.98
N VAL A 124 -15.74 13.64 0.64
CA VAL A 124 -15.63 12.48 -0.24
C VAL A 124 -14.51 11.55 0.23
N PRO A 125 -14.56 10.23 -0.09
CA PRO A 125 -13.52 9.29 0.26
C PRO A 125 -12.14 9.66 -0.30
N ALA A 126 -11.11 9.58 0.56
CA ALA A 126 -9.70 9.76 0.19
C ALA A 126 -8.90 8.56 0.71
N ALA A 127 -8.58 7.64 -0.17
CA ALA A 127 -8.01 6.34 0.08
C ALA A 127 -6.54 6.24 -0.33
N CYS A 128 -5.71 5.60 0.49
CA CYS A 128 -4.36 5.18 0.11
C CYS A 128 -4.34 3.68 -0.21
N ALA A 129 -3.74 3.27 -1.32
CA ALA A 129 -3.77 1.91 -1.84
C ALA A 129 -2.83 0.95 -1.05
N PHE A 130 -3.16 0.67 0.20
CA PHE A 130 -2.51 -0.35 1.02
C PHE A 130 -3.20 -1.71 0.84
N ASN A 131 -3.12 -2.24 -0.36
CA ASN A 131 -3.81 -3.46 -0.80
C ASN A 131 -3.61 -4.69 0.10
N TYR A 132 -2.52 -4.77 0.86
CA TYR A 132 -2.29 -5.91 1.76
C TYR A 132 -3.21 -5.95 2.98
N ARG A 133 -3.88 -4.83 3.35
CA ARG A 133 -4.97 -4.87 4.34
C ARG A 133 -6.15 -5.74 3.89
N PHE A 134 -6.28 -6.00 2.58
CA PHE A 134 -7.39 -6.72 1.96
C PHE A 134 -7.06 -8.18 1.63
N VAL A 135 -5.96 -8.70 2.17
CA VAL A 135 -5.65 -10.14 2.16
C VAL A 135 -6.56 -10.84 3.17
N PRO A 136 -7.33 -11.89 2.78
CA PRO A 136 -8.20 -12.61 3.71
C PRO A 136 -7.51 -13.07 5.00
N ALA A 137 -6.29 -13.60 4.89
CA ALA A 137 -5.51 -14.02 6.06
C ALA A 137 -5.15 -12.85 6.99
N ILE A 138 -4.90 -11.66 6.47
CA ILE A 138 -4.66 -10.44 7.27
C ILE A 138 -5.96 -9.97 7.95
N ARG A 139 -7.09 -9.98 7.25
CA ARG A 139 -8.40 -9.67 7.84
C ARG A 139 -8.79 -10.68 8.91
N TYR A 140 -8.49 -11.96 8.70
CA TYR A 140 -8.68 -12.99 9.70
C TYR A 140 -7.78 -12.79 10.93
N ALA A 141 -6.50 -12.45 10.71
CA ALA A 141 -5.57 -12.07 11.79
C ALA A 141 -6.10 -10.90 12.63
N LYS A 142 -6.64 -9.84 11.96
CA LYS A 142 -7.28 -8.69 12.64
C LYS A 142 -8.47 -9.12 13.51
N ARG A 143 -9.36 -9.99 12.99
CA ARG A 143 -10.47 -10.56 13.78
C ARG A 143 -9.99 -11.25 15.06
N LEU A 144 -8.92 -12.04 15.01
CA LEU A 144 -8.34 -12.70 16.18
C LEU A 144 -7.78 -11.72 17.21
N ILE A 145 -7.08 -10.69 16.74
CA ILE A 145 -6.51 -9.63 17.59
C ILE A 145 -7.62 -8.84 18.27
N ASP A 146 -8.65 -8.44 17.51
CA ASP A 146 -9.81 -7.68 18.03
C ASP A 146 -10.63 -8.47 19.03
N ALA A 147 -10.78 -9.78 18.82
CA ALA A 147 -11.40 -10.70 19.75
C ALA A 147 -10.60 -10.90 21.05
N GLY A 148 -9.34 -10.42 21.09
CA GLY A 148 -8.47 -10.52 22.27
C GLY A 148 -7.77 -11.87 22.41
N GLU A 149 -7.78 -12.73 21.37
CA GLU A 149 -7.20 -14.08 21.42
C GLU A 149 -5.67 -14.08 21.69
N LEU A 150 -5.00 -12.94 21.46
CA LEU A 150 -3.57 -12.80 21.73
C LEU A 150 -3.28 -12.16 23.11
N GLY A 151 -4.30 -11.69 23.83
CA GLY A 151 -4.15 -10.95 25.06
C GLY A 151 -3.53 -9.56 24.85
N ASP A 152 -2.66 -9.11 25.78
CA ASP A 152 -1.96 -7.84 25.66
C ASP A 152 -0.85 -7.93 24.61
N ILE A 153 -0.90 -7.09 23.59
CA ILE A 153 0.12 -7.05 22.52
C ILE A 153 1.44 -6.52 23.09
N ARG A 154 2.53 -7.24 22.85
CA ARG A 154 3.87 -6.93 23.36
C ARG A 154 4.88 -6.61 22.28
N GLN A 155 4.85 -7.36 21.17
CA GLN A 155 5.83 -7.21 20.09
C GLN A 155 5.18 -7.40 18.72
N VAL A 156 5.66 -6.60 17.76
CA VAL A 156 5.40 -6.77 16.33
C VAL A 156 6.73 -6.92 15.60
N ARG A 157 6.80 -7.82 14.63
CA ARG A 157 7.95 -7.97 13.75
C ARG A 157 7.49 -7.99 12.33
N GLY A 158 8.02 -7.07 11.52
CA GLY A 158 7.68 -6.99 10.10
C GLY A 158 8.94 -6.88 9.26
N ARG A 159 8.95 -7.57 8.13
CA ARG A 159 10.01 -7.44 7.14
C ARG A 159 9.45 -7.56 5.74
N TYR A 160 10.09 -6.85 4.78
CA TYR A 160 9.75 -6.96 3.39
C TYR A 160 11.02 -7.00 2.53
N LEU A 161 11.35 -8.17 1.99
CA LEU A 161 12.60 -8.43 1.29
C LEU A 161 12.35 -8.78 -0.18
N GLN A 162 13.12 -8.13 -1.05
CA GLN A 162 13.13 -8.35 -2.49
C GLN A 162 14.55 -8.33 -3.03
N ASP A 163 14.79 -8.89 -4.23
CA ASP A 163 16.11 -8.94 -4.88
C ASP A 163 16.16 -8.25 -6.26
N TRP A 164 15.11 -7.55 -6.66
CA TRP A 164 15.03 -6.99 -8.03
C TRP A 164 16.05 -5.89 -8.34
N LEU A 165 16.67 -5.27 -7.33
CA LEU A 165 17.77 -4.33 -7.47
C LEU A 165 19.13 -4.91 -7.02
N SER A 166 19.24 -6.22 -6.79
CA SER A 166 20.51 -6.86 -6.39
C SER A 166 21.59 -6.76 -7.46
N ASP A 167 21.19 -6.76 -8.73
CA ASP A 167 22.15 -6.52 -9.83
C ASP A 167 22.51 -5.02 -9.88
N PRO A 168 23.79 -4.64 -9.67
CA PRO A 168 24.22 -3.25 -9.78
C PRO A 168 24.07 -2.68 -11.20
N GLU A 169 24.01 -3.54 -12.22
CA GLU A 169 23.79 -3.16 -13.62
C GLU A 169 22.31 -2.97 -13.98
N ALA A 170 21.39 -3.18 -13.03
CA ALA A 170 19.97 -2.85 -13.23
C ALA A 170 19.82 -1.35 -13.55
N PRO A 171 19.02 -0.98 -14.59
CA PRO A 171 18.96 0.39 -15.06
C PRO A 171 18.38 1.34 -14.01
N TRP A 172 18.90 2.55 -13.99
CA TRP A 172 18.40 3.64 -13.18
C TRP A 172 16.93 3.96 -13.53
N SER A 173 16.14 4.24 -12.52
CA SER A 173 14.75 4.69 -12.68
C SER A 173 14.42 5.79 -11.67
N TRP A 174 13.27 6.42 -11.79
CA TRP A 174 12.79 7.44 -10.84
C TRP A 174 12.76 6.95 -9.38
N ARG A 175 12.68 5.62 -9.16
CA ARG A 175 12.75 5.00 -7.83
C ARG A 175 14.13 5.05 -7.18
N ASN A 176 15.14 5.53 -7.90
CA ASN A 176 16.49 5.73 -7.39
C ASN A 176 16.80 7.20 -7.05
N ASP A 177 15.82 8.08 -7.20
CA ASP A 177 15.93 9.53 -7.03
C ASP A 177 15.07 10.00 -5.85
N GLU A 178 15.69 10.61 -4.83
CA GLU A 178 15.02 11.09 -3.62
C GLU A 178 13.96 12.17 -3.94
N GLU A 179 14.23 13.08 -4.88
CA GLU A 179 13.28 14.12 -5.26
C GLU A 179 11.99 13.54 -5.89
N LEU A 180 12.11 12.38 -6.56
CA LEU A 180 10.99 11.75 -7.26
C LEU A 180 10.29 10.67 -6.42
N ALA A 181 11.05 9.93 -5.62
CA ALA A 181 10.55 8.78 -4.86
C ALA A 181 10.32 9.08 -3.37
N GLY A 182 11.02 10.08 -2.80
CA GLY A 182 11.12 10.32 -1.38
C GLY A 182 12.21 9.44 -0.76
N SER A 183 11.95 8.16 -0.62
CA SER A 183 12.91 7.16 -0.11
C SER A 183 12.95 5.91 -0.98
N GLY A 184 13.84 4.99 -0.66
CA GLY A 184 14.04 3.75 -1.37
C GLY A 184 13.23 2.58 -0.83
N ALA A 185 13.91 1.57 -0.26
CA ALA A 185 13.27 0.41 0.34
C ALA A 185 12.33 0.82 1.50
N LEU A 186 12.65 1.89 2.21
CA LEU A 186 11.83 2.42 3.29
C LEU A 186 10.42 2.80 2.79
N GLY A 187 10.28 3.67 1.80
CA GLY A 187 9.00 4.10 1.26
C GLY A 187 8.34 3.06 0.37
N ASP A 188 9.13 2.35 -0.46
CA ASP A 188 8.58 1.37 -1.41
C ASP A 188 8.02 0.12 -0.71
N LEU A 189 8.75 -0.42 0.26
CA LEU A 189 8.44 -1.68 0.95
C LEU A 189 8.04 -1.44 2.42
N GLY A 190 8.77 -0.58 3.11
CA GLY A 190 8.57 -0.30 4.54
C GLY A 190 7.18 0.27 4.85
N ALA A 191 6.65 1.14 3.97
CA ALA A 191 5.32 1.69 4.12
C ALA A 191 4.24 0.60 4.29
N HIS A 192 4.29 -0.48 3.49
CA HIS A 192 3.37 -1.60 3.64
C HIS A 192 3.49 -2.32 4.99
N THR A 193 4.73 -2.50 5.48
CA THR A 193 4.97 -3.20 6.75
C THR A 193 4.48 -2.39 7.93
N ILE A 194 4.75 -1.07 7.92
CA ILE A 194 4.32 -0.13 8.94
C ILE A 194 2.80 -0.01 8.95
N ASP A 195 2.19 0.11 7.76
CA ASP A 195 0.74 0.13 7.59
C ASP A 195 0.06 -1.13 8.13
N LEU A 196 0.54 -2.32 7.76
CA LEU A 196 -0.02 -3.57 8.26
C LEU A 196 0.12 -3.70 9.78
N ALA A 197 1.24 -3.26 10.36
CA ALA A 197 1.40 -3.25 11.81
C ALA A 197 0.36 -2.33 12.45
N ARG A 198 0.20 -1.09 11.94
CA ARG A 198 -0.79 -0.14 12.42
C ARG A 198 -2.21 -0.68 12.28
N PHE A 199 -2.57 -1.26 11.14
CA PHE A 199 -3.86 -1.89 10.90
C PHE A 199 -4.16 -3.03 11.90
N LEU A 200 -3.19 -3.92 12.12
CA LEU A 200 -3.40 -5.09 12.97
C LEU A 200 -3.49 -4.73 14.45
N VAL A 201 -2.63 -3.84 14.94
CA VAL A 201 -2.48 -3.65 16.40
C VAL A 201 -2.73 -2.22 16.88
N GLY A 202 -2.88 -1.21 16.02
CA GLY A 202 -3.03 0.20 16.39
C GLY A 202 -4.09 0.45 17.45
N ASP A 203 -5.29 -0.14 17.31
CA ASP A 203 -6.38 -0.04 18.29
C ASP A 203 -6.02 -0.59 19.68
N ARG A 204 -5.00 -1.41 19.78
CA ARG A 204 -4.56 -2.08 21.01
C ARG A 204 -3.33 -1.46 21.64
N VAL A 205 -2.47 -0.84 20.83
CA VAL A 205 -1.15 -0.35 21.29
C VAL A 205 -0.98 1.17 21.17
N GLY A 206 -1.88 1.86 20.48
CA GLY A 206 -1.75 3.27 20.14
C GLY A 206 -0.85 3.49 18.94
N GLU A 207 -0.46 4.74 18.73
CA GLU A 207 0.44 5.14 17.64
C GLU A 207 1.92 4.92 18.01
N ALA A 208 2.80 5.08 17.03
CA ALA A 208 4.24 5.04 17.25
C ALA A 208 4.68 6.26 18.07
N ALA A 209 5.25 6.03 19.25
CA ALA A 209 5.74 7.09 20.14
C ALA A 209 7.17 7.51 19.83
N ASN A 210 8.01 6.57 19.40
CA ASN A 210 9.40 6.86 19.04
C ASN A 210 10.00 5.80 18.11
N VAL A 211 11.05 6.21 17.38
CA VAL A 211 11.75 5.40 16.39
C VAL A 211 13.27 5.50 16.56
N SER A 212 13.95 4.38 16.36
CA SER A 212 15.38 4.33 16.07
C SER A 212 15.57 3.60 14.75
N GLY A 213 16.07 4.29 13.73
CA GLY A 213 16.19 3.80 12.36
C GLY A 213 17.60 3.86 11.81
N HIS A 214 17.86 3.08 10.78
CA HIS A 214 19.10 3.09 10.00
C HIS A 214 18.80 2.77 8.54
N LEU A 215 19.35 3.59 7.64
CA LEU A 215 19.23 3.48 6.18
C LEU A 215 20.59 3.10 5.56
N LYS A 216 20.54 2.37 4.44
CA LYS A 216 21.78 2.04 3.73
C LYS A 216 21.57 1.98 2.22
N THR A 217 22.40 2.71 1.48
CA THR A 217 22.59 2.59 0.04
C THR A 217 23.83 1.74 -0.22
N PHE A 218 23.70 0.66 -0.96
CA PHE A 218 24.79 -0.24 -1.35
C PHE A 218 25.30 0.04 -2.77
N THR A 219 24.41 0.45 -3.68
CA THR A 219 24.72 0.78 -5.07
C THR A 219 24.56 2.29 -5.26
N GLU A 220 25.68 3.02 -5.32
CA GLU A 220 25.72 4.49 -5.35
C GLU A 220 25.38 5.08 -6.73
N GLU A 221 25.55 4.31 -7.81
CA GLU A 221 25.26 4.71 -9.21
C GLU A 221 24.68 3.54 -9.98
N ARG A 222 23.80 3.83 -10.95
CA ARG A 222 23.22 2.83 -11.86
C ARG A 222 23.26 3.33 -13.31
N PRO A 223 23.40 2.40 -14.30
CA PRO A 223 23.43 2.76 -15.71
C PRO A 223 22.07 3.34 -16.16
N LEU A 224 22.13 4.28 -17.13
CA LEU A 224 20.93 4.77 -17.82
C LEU A 224 20.53 3.79 -18.94
N GLU A 225 19.23 3.56 -19.10
CA GLU A 225 18.73 2.67 -20.13
C GLU A 225 19.01 3.21 -21.53
N GLY A 226 19.70 2.43 -22.37
CA GLY A 226 19.99 2.76 -23.77
C GLY A 226 21.18 3.71 -24.01
N GLU A 227 21.83 4.22 -22.99
CA GLU A 227 22.99 5.11 -23.09
C GLU A 227 24.26 4.34 -22.69
N ASN A 228 25.20 4.18 -23.63
CA ASN A 228 26.43 3.45 -23.39
C ASN A 228 27.31 4.18 -22.37
N ASP A 229 27.64 3.50 -21.28
CA ASP A 229 28.54 3.92 -20.19
C ASP A 229 28.12 5.17 -19.37
N GLU A 230 26.91 5.69 -19.54
CA GLU A 230 26.39 6.75 -18.65
C GLU A 230 25.70 6.16 -17.42
N THR A 231 26.08 6.66 -16.23
CA THR A 231 25.48 6.32 -14.94
C THR A 231 24.80 7.54 -14.32
N ARG A 232 23.86 7.28 -13.41
CA ARG A 232 23.23 8.31 -12.58
C ARG A 232 23.28 7.89 -11.12
N ALA A 233 23.46 8.86 -10.22
CA ALA A 233 23.51 8.63 -8.78
C ALA A 233 22.20 8.05 -8.25
N VAL A 234 22.31 7.14 -7.29
CA VAL A 234 21.23 6.64 -6.44
C VAL A 234 21.25 7.45 -5.16
N THR A 235 20.17 8.17 -4.88
CA THR A 235 20.09 9.09 -3.73
C THR A 235 19.16 8.58 -2.64
N VAL A 236 18.62 7.37 -2.78
CA VAL A 236 17.72 6.70 -1.82
C VAL A 236 18.36 5.44 -1.23
N ASP A 237 17.77 4.92 -0.19
CA ASP A 237 18.19 3.68 0.47
C ASP A 237 17.88 2.41 -0.36
N ASP A 238 18.77 1.43 -0.31
CA ASP A 238 18.52 0.06 -0.80
C ASP A 238 17.93 -0.83 0.29
N ALA A 239 18.17 -0.49 1.56
CA ALA A 239 17.68 -1.22 2.71
C ALA A 239 17.55 -0.31 3.95
N TYR A 240 16.60 -0.66 4.84
CA TYR A 240 16.47 -0.04 6.15
C TYR A 240 16.19 -1.07 7.24
N SER A 241 16.46 -0.65 8.49
CA SER A 241 15.99 -1.33 9.69
C SER A 241 15.57 -0.30 10.73
N ALA A 242 14.50 -0.60 11.49
CA ALA A 242 13.99 0.29 12.52
C ALA A 242 13.47 -0.46 13.74
N GLN A 243 13.57 0.17 14.92
CA GLN A 243 12.90 -0.20 16.15
C GLN A 243 11.90 0.90 16.49
N VAL A 244 10.67 0.51 16.81
CA VAL A 244 9.57 1.41 17.15
C VAL A 244 9.03 1.04 18.53
N GLU A 245 8.70 2.01 19.34
CA GLU A 245 7.93 1.86 20.57
C GLU A 245 6.59 2.56 20.41
N TYR A 246 5.51 1.87 20.76
CA TYR A 246 4.14 2.38 20.72
C TYR A 246 3.74 3.04 22.05
N ASP A 247 2.67 3.81 22.05
CA ASP A 247 2.13 4.49 23.26
C ASP A 247 1.91 3.56 24.45
N SER A 248 1.49 2.31 24.18
CA SER A 248 1.32 1.28 25.23
C SER A 248 2.64 0.75 25.81
N GLY A 249 3.79 1.06 25.20
CA GLY A 249 5.09 0.46 25.49
C GLY A 249 5.32 -0.87 24.74
N ALA A 250 4.42 -1.30 23.87
CA ALA A 250 4.68 -2.39 22.94
C ALA A 250 5.80 -2.00 21.96
N MET A 251 6.57 -2.99 21.49
CA MET A 251 7.73 -2.74 20.64
C MET A 251 7.56 -3.38 19.27
N ALA A 252 8.01 -2.69 18.21
CA ALA A 252 8.13 -3.28 16.89
C ALA A 252 9.58 -3.26 16.37
N THR A 253 9.85 -4.19 15.46
CA THR A 253 11.07 -4.20 14.65
C THR A 253 10.66 -4.35 13.20
N PHE A 254 11.11 -3.41 12.37
CA PHE A 254 10.84 -3.39 10.94
C PHE A 254 12.13 -3.40 10.12
N GLU A 255 12.10 -4.10 8.99
CA GLU A 255 13.17 -4.06 8.00
C GLU A 255 12.61 -4.21 6.60
N ALA A 256 13.25 -3.56 5.63
CA ALA A 256 13.05 -3.88 4.23
C ALA A 256 14.35 -3.75 3.43
N SER A 257 14.38 -4.45 2.29
CA SER A 257 15.50 -4.40 1.36
C SER A 257 15.05 -4.75 -0.05
N ARG A 258 15.60 -4.04 -1.04
CA ARG A 258 15.40 -4.32 -2.47
C ARG A 258 16.56 -5.10 -3.11
N VAL A 259 17.55 -5.45 -2.28
CA VAL A 259 18.81 -6.08 -2.72
C VAL A 259 19.13 -7.37 -1.97
N THR A 260 18.12 -8.03 -1.40
CA THR A 260 18.29 -9.27 -0.64
C THR A 260 18.13 -10.48 -1.53
N GLU A 261 19.24 -11.00 -2.04
CA GLU A 261 19.30 -12.17 -2.92
C GLU A 261 18.52 -13.37 -2.38
N GLY A 262 17.68 -13.96 -3.24
CA GLY A 262 16.89 -15.15 -2.93
C GLY A 262 15.49 -14.86 -2.41
N HIS A 263 15.13 -13.61 -2.15
CA HIS A 263 13.78 -13.17 -1.78
C HIS A 263 13.11 -12.47 -2.96
N LYS A 264 11.90 -12.90 -3.33
CA LYS A 264 11.19 -12.33 -4.49
C LYS A 264 10.15 -11.31 -4.09
N ASN A 265 9.29 -11.68 -3.12
CA ASN A 265 8.27 -10.80 -2.56
C ASN A 265 7.96 -11.22 -1.11
N ASP A 266 9.01 -11.40 -0.32
CA ASP A 266 8.96 -11.95 1.05
C ASP A 266 8.54 -10.86 2.04
N HIS A 267 7.24 -10.57 2.09
CA HIS A 267 6.63 -9.70 3.10
C HIS A 267 6.07 -10.57 4.22
N THR A 268 6.59 -10.43 5.41
CA THR A 268 6.15 -11.16 6.59
C THR A 268 5.84 -10.22 7.75
N ILE A 269 4.79 -10.56 8.52
CA ILE A 269 4.47 -9.88 9.76
C ILE A 269 4.12 -10.89 10.84
N ALA A 270 4.62 -10.68 12.07
CA ALA A 270 4.31 -11.47 13.24
C ALA A 270 3.90 -10.57 14.42
N VAL A 271 2.85 -10.96 15.13
CA VAL A 271 2.33 -10.29 16.32
C VAL A 271 2.42 -11.24 17.50
N HIS A 272 2.97 -10.76 18.60
CA HIS A 272 3.16 -11.54 19.82
C HIS A 272 2.48 -10.84 21.01
N GLY A 273 1.51 -11.52 21.59
CA GLY A 273 0.80 -11.07 22.78
C GLY A 273 1.15 -11.85 24.04
N SER A 274 0.40 -11.61 25.11
CA SER A 274 0.57 -12.30 26.39
C SER A 274 -0.02 -13.71 26.39
N GLU A 275 -0.99 -14.00 25.53
CA GLU A 275 -1.77 -15.24 25.49
C GLU A 275 -1.70 -15.97 24.15
N GLY A 276 -1.18 -15.30 23.11
CA GLY A 276 -1.06 -15.89 21.78
C GLY A 276 -0.10 -15.14 20.88
N SER A 277 0.12 -15.72 19.70
CA SER A 277 0.96 -15.17 18.64
C SER A 277 0.41 -15.57 17.29
N LEU A 278 0.61 -14.71 16.29
CA LEU A 278 0.35 -15.06 14.90
C LEU A 278 1.49 -14.60 14.00
N GLN A 279 1.61 -15.22 12.83
CA GLN A 279 2.50 -14.77 11.78
C GLN A 279 1.92 -15.06 10.40
N PHE A 280 2.18 -14.13 9.48
CA PHE A 280 1.76 -14.17 8.10
C PHE A 280 2.95 -14.04 7.17
N SER A 281 2.88 -14.67 5.99
CA SER A 281 3.83 -14.51 4.89
C SER A 281 3.09 -14.34 3.57
N LEU A 282 3.41 -13.28 2.83
CA LEU A 282 2.82 -12.98 1.53
C LEU A 282 3.07 -14.08 0.49
N GLU A 283 4.24 -14.76 0.56
CA GLU A 283 4.54 -15.89 -0.32
C GLU A 283 3.71 -17.14 0.00
N ARG A 284 2.98 -17.12 1.13
CA ARG A 284 1.98 -18.11 1.55
C ARG A 284 0.63 -17.42 1.80
N LEU A 285 0.18 -16.61 0.84
CA LEU A 285 -0.89 -15.63 0.91
C LEU A 285 -2.17 -16.12 1.63
N ASN A 286 -2.53 -17.40 1.45
CA ASN A 286 -3.77 -17.99 1.96
C ASN A 286 -3.61 -18.66 3.33
N GLU A 287 -2.45 -18.56 3.94
CA GLU A 287 -2.14 -19.25 5.19
C GLU A 287 -1.84 -18.24 6.31
N LEU A 288 -2.35 -18.54 7.50
CA LEU A 288 -1.99 -17.84 8.74
C LEU A 288 -1.49 -18.84 9.75
N GLU A 289 -0.33 -18.60 10.34
CA GLU A 289 0.15 -19.38 11.47
C GLU A 289 -0.31 -18.74 12.78
N VAL A 290 -1.04 -19.50 13.61
CA VAL A 290 -1.66 -19.02 14.85
C VAL A 290 -1.28 -19.94 16.00
N MET A 291 -0.98 -19.34 17.15
CA MET A 291 -0.79 -20.04 18.43
C MET A 291 -1.60 -19.30 19.50
N THR A 292 -2.62 -19.93 20.05
CA THR A 292 -3.47 -19.37 21.10
C THR A 292 -3.76 -20.42 22.20
N GLY A 293 -4.21 -19.96 23.35
CA GLY A 293 -4.60 -20.81 24.46
C GLY A 293 -3.48 -21.74 24.95
N ASP A 294 -3.80 -23.02 25.16
CA ASP A 294 -2.87 -24.05 25.65
C ASP A 294 -2.02 -24.70 24.57
N ALA A 295 -2.03 -24.18 23.33
CA ALA A 295 -1.22 -24.72 22.23
C ALA A 295 0.28 -24.60 22.55
N ARG A 296 1.06 -25.59 22.09
CA ARG A 296 2.52 -25.65 22.31
C ARG A 296 3.35 -25.27 21.10
N GLY A 297 2.70 -24.81 20.04
CA GLY A 297 3.30 -24.41 18.77
C GLY A 297 2.26 -23.81 17.86
N TYR A 298 2.71 -23.32 16.71
CA TYR A 298 1.79 -22.75 15.72
C TYR A 298 0.98 -23.85 15.01
N GLU A 299 -0.27 -23.51 14.76
CA GLU A 299 -1.16 -24.19 13.83
C GLU A 299 -1.25 -23.33 12.55
N THR A 300 -1.18 -23.99 11.39
CA THR A 300 -1.38 -23.32 10.10
C THR A 300 -2.85 -23.40 9.73
N VAL A 301 -3.49 -22.24 9.62
CA VAL A 301 -4.87 -22.09 9.15
C VAL A 301 -4.84 -21.74 7.66
N LEU A 302 -5.51 -22.55 6.83
CA LEU A 302 -5.76 -22.22 5.43
C LEU A 302 -7.03 -21.37 5.36
N VAL A 303 -6.88 -20.05 5.15
CA VAL A 303 -7.96 -19.07 5.17
C VAL A 303 -8.66 -19.08 3.80
N THR A 304 -9.58 -20.01 3.65
CA THR A 304 -10.34 -20.27 2.41
C THR A 304 -11.75 -20.79 2.68
N ASP A 305 -12.22 -20.75 3.92
CA ASP A 305 -13.56 -21.18 4.28
C ASP A 305 -14.59 -20.08 3.92
N GLU A 306 -15.85 -20.47 3.75
CA GLU A 306 -16.95 -19.57 3.32
C GLU A 306 -17.14 -18.37 4.27
N ASP A 307 -16.84 -18.54 5.57
CA ASP A 307 -16.92 -17.49 6.58
C ASP A 307 -15.66 -16.59 6.66
N ASP A 308 -14.63 -16.89 5.87
CA ASP A 308 -13.42 -16.08 5.81
C ASP A 308 -13.66 -14.80 4.97
N PRO A 309 -12.99 -13.69 5.31
CA PRO A 309 -13.19 -12.42 4.62
C PRO A 309 -13.04 -12.53 3.09
N TYR A 310 -14.02 -12.05 2.34
CA TYR A 310 -14.12 -12.04 0.88
C TYR A 310 -14.27 -13.40 0.19
N ILE A 311 -14.06 -14.53 0.88
CA ILE A 311 -14.03 -15.86 0.23
C ILE A 311 -15.39 -16.25 -0.33
N GLU A 312 -16.49 -15.79 0.27
CA GLU A 312 -17.87 -16.00 -0.22
C GLU A 312 -18.08 -15.52 -1.66
N HIS A 313 -17.31 -14.53 -2.13
CA HIS A 313 -17.39 -14.01 -3.50
C HIS A 313 -16.65 -14.87 -4.53
N TRP A 314 -15.75 -15.76 -4.08
CA TRP A 314 -14.85 -16.47 -5.00
C TRP A 314 -15.31 -17.91 -5.25
N TRP A 315 -14.50 -18.85 -4.92
CA TRP A 315 -14.69 -20.27 -5.22
C TRP A 315 -14.99 -21.06 -3.94
N PRO A 316 -15.56 -22.30 -4.04
CA PRO A 316 -15.76 -23.12 -2.85
C PRO A 316 -14.49 -23.29 -2.00
N PRO A 317 -14.63 -23.56 -0.68
CA PRO A 317 -13.50 -23.74 0.24
C PRO A 317 -12.38 -24.60 -0.30
N GLY A 318 -11.12 -24.21 -0.01
CA GLY A 318 -9.91 -24.89 -0.47
C GLY A 318 -9.36 -24.37 -1.81
N HIS A 319 -10.07 -23.48 -2.51
CA HIS A 319 -9.56 -22.82 -3.70
C HIS A 319 -8.80 -21.54 -3.28
N VAL A 320 -7.48 -21.57 -3.48
CA VAL A 320 -6.59 -20.46 -3.12
C VAL A 320 -6.72 -19.28 -4.09
N ILE A 321 -6.56 -18.07 -3.56
CA ILE A 321 -6.52 -16.83 -4.33
C ILE A 321 -5.07 -16.37 -4.54
N GLY A 322 -4.85 -15.41 -5.47
CA GLY A 322 -3.56 -14.84 -5.78
C GLY A 322 -3.43 -13.36 -5.36
N TRP A 323 -2.25 -12.80 -5.59
CA TRP A 323 -1.90 -11.42 -5.24
C TRP A 323 -2.86 -10.37 -5.86
N GLU A 324 -3.28 -10.57 -7.08
CA GLU A 324 -4.19 -9.68 -7.80
C GLU A 324 -5.59 -9.56 -7.16
N HIS A 325 -6.01 -10.54 -6.37
CA HIS A 325 -7.31 -10.50 -5.68
C HIS A 325 -7.35 -9.42 -4.59
N THR A 326 -6.20 -9.06 -4.02
CA THR A 326 -6.13 -8.00 -3.01
C THR A 326 -6.59 -6.65 -3.56
N PHE A 327 -6.29 -6.37 -4.83
CA PHE A 327 -6.77 -5.16 -5.54
C PHE A 327 -8.27 -5.24 -5.85
N VAL A 328 -8.81 -6.44 -6.11
CA VAL A 328 -10.26 -6.61 -6.32
C VAL A 328 -11.01 -6.26 -5.04
N HIS A 329 -10.55 -6.77 -3.89
CA HIS A 329 -11.15 -6.49 -2.58
C HIS A 329 -11.03 -5.00 -2.22
N GLU A 330 -9.86 -4.39 -2.42
CA GLU A 330 -9.62 -2.97 -2.19
C GLU A 330 -10.53 -2.09 -3.04
N ASN A 331 -10.60 -2.37 -4.35
CA ASN A 331 -11.47 -1.63 -5.26
C ASN A 331 -12.96 -1.83 -4.92
N TYR A 332 -13.37 -3.04 -4.52
CA TYR A 332 -14.72 -3.31 -4.07
C TYR A 332 -15.11 -2.43 -2.88
N GLU A 333 -14.33 -2.45 -1.80
CA GLU A 333 -14.61 -1.64 -0.62
C GLU A 333 -14.54 -0.13 -0.92
N PHE A 334 -13.54 0.32 -1.71
CA PHE A 334 -13.42 1.74 -2.07
C PHE A 334 -14.61 2.23 -2.89
N LEU A 335 -14.99 1.52 -3.95
CA LEU A 335 -16.11 1.91 -4.81
C LEU A 335 -17.45 1.82 -4.10
N THR A 336 -17.62 0.88 -3.18
CA THR A 336 -18.78 0.81 -2.31
C THR A 336 -18.88 2.05 -1.42
N ALA A 337 -17.76 2.45 -0.79
CA ALA A 337 -17.71 3.69 -0.01
C ALA A 337 -18.02 4.93 -0.86
N VAL A 338 -17.51 5.01 -2.09
CA VAL A 338 -17.83 6.09 -3.04
C VAL A 338 -19.34 6.11 -3.36
N ALA A 339 -19.94 4.95 -3.64
CA ALA A 339 -21.37 4.86 -4.02
C ALA A 339 -22.32 5.16 -2.86
N GLU A 340 -21.91 4.86 -1.63
CA GLU A 340 -22.71 5.06 -0.41
C GLU A 340 -22.44 6.42 0.26
N GLY A 341 -21.32 7.08 -0.09
CA GLY A 341 -20.88 8.31 0.54
C GLY A 341 -20.35 8.07 1.96
N ASP A 342 -19.75 6.91 2.18
CA ASP A 342 -19.20 6.50 3.46
C ASP A 342 -17.67 6.72 3.52
N ASP A 343 -17.12 6.76 4.73
CA ASP A 343 -15.67 6.80 4.94
C ASP A 343 -15.01 5.50 4.48
N PHE A 344 -13.78 5.61 4.00
CA PHE A 344 -12.95 4.46 3.62
C PHE A 344 -11.67 4.37 4.46
N THR A 345 -11.22 3.15 4.74
CA THR A 345 -9.93 2.88 5.38
C THR A 345 -9.19 1.76 4.62
N PRO A 346 -7.90 1.97 4.27
CA PRO A 346 -6.97 3.01 4.73
C PRO A 346 -7.19 4.38 4.08
N SER A 347 -7.44 5.38 4.90
CA SER A 347 -7.62 6.78 4.51
C SER A 347 -6.27 7.51 4.31
N PHE A 348 -6.32 8.77 3.84
CA PHE A 348 -5.15 9.64 3.84
C PHE A 348 -4.65 9.97 5.26
N GLU A 349 -5.51 9.99 6.27
CA GLU A 349 -5.10 10.09 7.68
C GLU A 349 -4.29 8.87 8.11
N ASP A 350 -4.76 7.65 7.78
CA ASP A 350 -4.00 6.41 8.03
C ASP A 350 -2.62 6.45 7.37
N ALA A 351 -2.57 6.88 6.12
CA ALA A 351 -1.34 6.95 5.35
C ALA A 351 -0.38 8.05 5.84
N TYR A 352 -0.93 9.16 6.34
CA TYR A 352 -0.14 10.21 7.00
C TYR A 352 0.55 9.69 8.26
N GLU A 353 -0.13 8.92 9.10
CA GLU A 353 0.49 8.29 10.26
C GLU A 353 1.62 7.31 9.88
N VAL A 354 1.46 6.58 8.78
CA VAL A 354 2.56 5.79 8.20
C VAL A 354 3.72 6.70 7.77
N GLN A 355 3.43 7.80 7.09
CA GLN A 355 4.45 8.75 6.60
C GLN A 355 5.22 9.41 7.75
N ARG A 356 4.58 9.67 8.89
CA ARG A 356 5.25 10.15 10.11
C ARG A 356 6.33 9.18 10.60
N VAL A 357 6.05 7.87 10.54
CA VAL A 357 7.04 6.85 10.93
C VAL A 357 8.17 6.77 9.90
N LEU A 358 7.88 6.88 8.59
CA LEU A 358 8.92 6.93 7.55
C LEU A 358 9.88 8.12 7.76
N ASP A 359 9.34 9.32 7.94
CA ASP A 359 10.11 10.54 8.25
C ASP A 359 10.96 10.37 9.52
N ALA A 360 10.39 9.78 10.58
CA ALA A 360 11.10 9.56 11.83
C ALA A 360 12.28 8.56 11.66
N VAL A 361 12.15 7.55 10.78
CA VAL A 361 13.25 6.65 10.43
C VAL A 361 14.38 7.41 9.73
N GLU A 362 14.06 8.26 8.74
CA GLU A 362 15.03 9.09 8.02
C GLU A 362 15.74 10.07 8.96
N ARG A 363 15.00 10.77 9.82
CA ARG A 363 15.56 11.67 10.84
C ARG A 363 16.46 10.93 11.83
N SER A 364 16.04 9.75 12.27
CA SER A 364 16.82 8.92 13.20
C SER A 364 18.16 8.50 12.60
N ASP A 365 18.18 8.11 11.31
CA ASP A 365 19.44 7.79 10.62
C ASP A 365 20.34 9.01 10.48
N ALA A 366 19.79 10.14 10.05
CA ALA A 366 20.53 11.38 9.84
C ALA A 366 21.12 11.94 11.14
N GLU A 367 20.39 11.86 12.26
CA GLU A 367 20.81 12.33 13.57
C GLU A 367 21.69 11.30 14.33
N GLY A 368 21.64 10.02 13.95
CA GLY A 368 22.24 8.92 14.68
C GLY A 368 21.64 8.75 16.07
N ALA A 369 20.38 9.07 16.26
CA ALA A 369 19.68 9.12 17.53
C ALA A 369 18.23 8.60 17.42
N ARG A 370 17.65 8.23 18.55
CA ARG A 370 16.22 7.95 18.68
C ARG A 370 15.42 9.26 18.49
N VAL A 371 14.36 9.19 17.71
CA VAL A 371 13.44 10.30 17.43
C VAL A 371 12.09 10.02 18.08
N ASP A 372 11.55 10.99 18.81
CA ASP A 372 10.20 10.95 19.35
C ASP A 372 9.21 11.48 18.29
N LEU A 373 8.05 10.85 18.19
CA LEU A 373 6.92 11.28 17.37
C LEU A 373 5.94 12.00 18.29
N ASP A 374 5.89 13.34 18.20
CA ASP A 374 5.00 14.22 18.97
C ASP A 374 3.57 14.25 18.37
#